data_1d68bd0a6ee8fb350aa9db1a679c158c
#
_entry.id   1d68bd0a6ee8fb350aa9db1a679c158c
#
_cell.length_a   1.000
_cell.length_b   1.000
_cell.length_c   1.000
_cell.angle_alpha   90.00
_cell.angle_beta   90.00
_cell.angle_gamma   90.00
#
_symmetry.space_group_name_H-M   'P 1'
#
loop_
_entity.id
_entity.type
_entity.pdbx_description
1 polymer ?
#
loop_
_entity_poly.entity_id
_entity_poly.type
_entity_poly.pdbx_seq_one_letter_code
_entity_poly.pdbx_strand_id
1 'polypeptide(L)'
;LFQEERLISIIDYLKSNKRITVDVICELYDVSRDTARRDMVKLEEQGRIVRTRGGAILPTLSKEVGNYEQRLQAESSSKLTIGKAAAGLIQDGDYIMMDASTTVLHAATALSSKNNVVVTSSIEIAAILTRKDQTTIHILGGVLDNKHHSVYGAKAIEMLNDYHVDKLLIGTCGITEEGLSAPNEEDSYLVRAMMQHADQVIVLADHSKFGKRLFHRVVGFDSIDILVTDQALSPEMKEKLLASEVEIVYAEGDDLHD
;
A
#
# COMPACT_ATOMS: atom_id res chain seq x y z
N LEU A 1 10.82 33.06 -11.74
CA LEU A 1 10.09 32.43 -10.63
C LEU A 1 11.04 31.54 -9.82
N PHE A 2 10.96 31.60 -8.50
CA PHE A 2 11.67 30.66 -7.63
C PHE A 2 11.10 29.25 -7.82
N GLN A 3 11.94 28.22 -7.55
CA GLN A 3 11.53 26.84 -7.80
C GLN A 3 10.21 26.47 -7.12
N GLU A 4 10.03 26.82 -5.85
CA GLU A 4 8.84 26.47 -5.08
C GLU A 4 7.55 27.12 -5.63
N GLU A 5 7.61 28.38 -6.03
CA GLU A 5 6.51 29.08 -6.68
C GLU A 5 6.16 28.42 -8.02
N ARG A 6 7.18 27.97 -8.76
CA ARG A 6 6.97 27.29 -10.03
C ARG A 6 6.33 25.92 -9.84
N LEU A 7 6.72 25.16 -8.82
CA LEU A 7 6.10 23.88 -8.48
C LEU A 7 4.61 24.05 -8.14
N ILE A 8 4.25 25.08 -7.37
CA ILE A 8 2.85 25.41 -7.06
C ILE A 8 2.10 25.74 -8.34
N SER A 9 2.67 26.61 -9.19
CA SER A 9 2.06 27.04 -10.45
C SER A 9 1.84 25.88 -11.43
N ILE A 10 2.76 24.90 -11.48
CA ILE A 10 2.61 23.67 -12.28
C ILE A 10 1.41 22.86 -11.81
N ILE A 11 1.21 22.73 -10.50
CA ILE A 11 0.05 22.02 -9.95
C ILE A 11 -1.24 22.74 -10.27
N ASP A 12 -1.27 24.07 -10.14
CA ASP A 12 -2.48 24.86 -10.46
C ASP A 12 -2.82 24.81 -11.96
N TYR A 13 -1.82 24.81 -12.83
CA TYR A 13 -2.00 24.56 -14.25
C TYR A 13 -2.63 23.18 -14.50
N LEU A 14 -2.12 22.13 -13.83
CA LEU A 14 -2.63 20.76 -13.95
C LEU A 14 -4.07 20.62 -13.47
N LYS A 15 -4.48 21.35 -12.42
CA LYS A 15 -5.88 21.37 -11.95
C LYS A 15 -6.84 21.85 -13.04
N SER A 16 -6.40 22.84 -13.83
CA SER A 16 -7.22 23.44 -14.89
C SER A 16 -7.14 22.69 -16.22
N ASN A 17 -5.95 22.17 -16.57
CA ASN A 17 -5.67 21.63 -17.91
C ASN A 17 -5.50 20.10 -17.94
N LYS A 18 -5.59 19.41 -16.78
CA LYS A 18 -5.49 17.95 -16.60
C LYS A 18 -4.13 17.33 -16.96
N ARG A 19 -3.35 17.96 -17.83
CA ARG A 19 -2.06 17.47 -18.31
C ARG A 19 -1.11 18.65 -18.53
N ILE A 20 0.19 18.44 -18.29
CA ILE A 20 1.27 19.37 -18.64
C ILE A 20 2.42 18.60 -19.32
N THR A 21 3.08 19.21 -20.30
CA THR A 21 4.29 18.64 -20.92
C THR A 21 5.52 19.42 -20.52
N VAL A 22 6.71 18.81 -20.72
CA VAL A 22 7.99 19.50 -20.48
C VAL A 22 8.08 20.79 -21.29
N ASP A 23 7.60 20.77 -22.54
CA ASP A 23 7.65 21.94 -23.42
C ASP A 23 6.75 23.06 -22.90
N VAL A 24 5.56 22.75 -22.45
CA VAL A 24 4.63 23.71 -21.83
C VAL A 24 5.24 24.34 -20.55
N ILE A 25 5.94 23.55 -19.73
CA ILE A 25 6.65 24.10 -18.54
C ILE A 25 7.74 25.08 -18.98
N CYS A 26 8.52 24.73 -20.02
CA CYS A 26 9.55 25.62 -20.54
C CYS A 26 8.96 26.95 -21.03
N GLU A 27 7.87 26.89 -21.79
CA GLU A 27 7.20 28.08 -22.35
C GLU A 27 6.53 28.97 -21.27
N LEU A 28 5.82 28.36 -20.32
CA LEU A 28 5.10 29.11 -19.30
C LEU A 28 6.01 29.78 -18.26
N TYR A 29 7.12 29.17 -17.95
CA TYR A 29 7.97 29.62 -16.84
C TYR A 29 9.36 30.07 -17.27
N ASP A 30 9.63 30.10 -18.58
CA ASP A 30 10.90 30.50 -19.18
C ASP A 30 12.12 29.78 -18.53
N VAL A 31 12.05 28.44 -18.52
CA VAL A 31 13.08 27.56 -17.95
C VAL A 31 13.60 26.56 -18.96
N SER A 32 14.82 26.05 -18.73
CA SER A 32 15.40 25.00 -19.57
C SER A 32 14.65 23.66 -19.40
N ARG A 33 14.74 22.78 -20.40
CA ARG A 33 14.20 21.42 -20.34
C ARG A 33 14.71 20.62 -19.15
N ASP A 34 15.95 20.84 -18.75
CA ASP A 34 16.53 20.16 -17.58
C ASP A 34 15.93 20.67 -16.28
N THR A 35 15.68 21.98 -16.18
CA THR A 35 14.98 22.57 -15.03
C THR A 35 13.56 22.05 -14.94
N ALA A 36 12.81 22.05 -16.06
CA ALA A 36 11.46 21.52 -16.12
C ALA A 36 11.38 20.02 -15.73
N ARG A 37 12.36 19.23 -16.17
CA ARG A 37 12.43 17.80 -15.78
C ARG A 37 12.73 17.62 -14.29
N ARG A 38 13.64 18.42 -13.71
CA ARG A 38 13.93 18.38 -12.26
C ARG A 38 12.70 18.77 -11.44
N ASP A 39 11.96 19.79 -11.88
CA ASP A 39 10.73 20.20 -11.21
C ASP A 39 9.67 19.10 -11.26
N MET A 40 9.55 18.39 -12.39
CA MET A 40 8.65 17.24 -12.51
C MET A 40 9.10 16.06 -11.65
N VAL A 41 10.41 15.78 -11.56
CA VAL A 41 10.94 14.75 -10.66
C VAL A 41 10.60 15.09 -9.21
N LYS A 42 10.85 16.33 -8.79
CA LYS A 42 10.55 16.79 -7.43
C LYS A 42 9.06 16.71 -7.10
N LEU A 43 8.16 17.07 -8.04
CA LEU A 43 6.72 16.93 -7.86
C LEU A 43 6.26 15.46 -7.83
N GLU A 44 6.91 14.58 -8.58
CA GLU A 44 6.64 13.13 -8.56
C GLU A 44 7.10 12.51 -7.24
N GLU A 45 8.31 12.85 -6.76
CA GLU A 45 8.82 12.44 -5.45
C GLU A 45 7.91 12.89 -4.29
N GLN A 46 7.29 14.07 -4.43
CA GLN A 46 6.27 14.57 -3.51
C GLN A 46 4.88 13.92 -3.69
N GLY A 47 4.74 12.96 -4.63
CA GLY A 47 3.45 12.35 -4.93
C GLY A 47 2.40 13.29 -5.51
N ARG A 48 2.78 14.53 -5.89
CA ARG A 48 1.86 15.57 -6.35
C ARG A 48 1.49 15.46 -7.83
N ILE A 49 2.27 14.73 -8.61
CA ILE A 49 1.99 14.40 -10.02
C ILE A 49 2.33 12.95 -10.32
N VAL A 50 1.75 12.43 -11.39
CA VAL A 50 2.15 11.17 -12.03
C VAL A 50 2.80 11.51 -13.37
N ARG A 51 4.05 11.08 -13.58
CA ARG A 51 4.73 11.28 -14.86
C ARG A 51 4.14 10.39 -15.94
N THR A 52 4.01 10.97 -17.12
CA THR A 52 3.59 10.28 -18.35
C THR A 52 4.65 10.47 -19.42
N ARG A 53 4.53 9.75 -20.54
CA ARG A 53 5.45 9.89 -21.68
C ARG A 53 5.44 11.35 -22.20
N GLY A 54 6.47 12.14 -21.79
CA GLY A 54 6.66 13.53 -22.21
C GLY A 54 5.95 14.59 -21.37
N GLY A 55 5.39 14.24 -20.20
CA GLY A 55 4.72 15.20 -19.34
C GLY A 55 4.27 14.63 -18.00
N ALA A 56 3.28 15.26 -17.41
CA ALA A 56 2.67 14.84 -16.16
C ALA A 56 1.17 15.11 -16.13
N ILE A 57 0.48 14.41 -15.24
CA ILE A 57 -0.92 14.58 -14.88
C ILE A 57 -1.02 14.68 -13.35
N LEU A 58 -2.10 15.24 -12.83
CA LEU A 58 -2.38 15.09 -11.39
C LEU A 58 -2.64 13.62 -11.06
N PRO A 59 -2.30 13.18 -9.86
CA PRO A 59 -2.79 11.89 -9.36
C PRO A 59 -4.32 11.91 -9.49
N THR A 60 -4.84 11.18 -10.44
CA THR A 60 -6.29 11.02 -10.57
C THR A 60 -6.75 10.09 -9.45
N LEU A 61 -7.95 10.34 -8.91
CA LEU A 61 -8.70 9.31 -8.19
C LEU A 61 -8.63 8.04 -9.04
N SER A 62 -7.86 7.07 -8.58
CA SER A 62 -7.76 5.78 -9.26
C SER A 62 -9.13 5.13 -9.12
N LYS A 63 -9.94 5.19 -10.19
CA LYS A 63 -11.32 4.69 -10.17
C LYS A 63 -11.37 3.17 -10.17
N GLU A 64 -10.29 2.51 -10.60
CA GLU A 64 -10.24 1.06 -10.71
C GLU A 64 -8.95 0.50 -10.13
N VAL A 65 -9.09 -0.46 -9.26
CA VAL A 65 -8.02 -1.35 -8.84
C VAL A 65 -8.10 -2.60 -9.71
N GLY A 66 -6.99 -3.02 -10.28
CA GLY A 66 -6.92 -4.24 -11.08
C GLY A 66 -7.47 -5.45 -10.31
N ASN A 67 -7.97 -6.45 -11.04
CA ASN A 67 -8.38 -7.71 -10.43
C ASN A 67 -7.19 -8.38 -9.71
N TYR A 68 -7.48 -9.44 -8.96
CA TYR A 68 -6.47 -10.13 -8.15
C TYR A 68 -5.25 -10.57 -8.97
N GLU A 69 -5.46 -11.18 -10.13
CA GLU A 69 -4.38 -11.68 -11.00
C GLU A 69 -3.50 -10.54 -11.55
N GLN A 70 -4.12 -9.45 -12.00
CA GLN A 70 -3.39 -8.26 -12.47
C GLN A 70 -2.56 -7.65 -11.33
N ARG A 71 -3.11 -7.58 -10.12
CA ARG A 71 -2.38 -7.08 -8.94
C ARG A 71 -1.26 -8.03 -8.53
N LEU A 72 -1.45 -9.34 -8.67
CA LEU A 72 -0.42 -10.34 -8.34
C LEU A 72 0.80 -10.23 -9.26
N GLN A 73 0.58 -9.95 -10.55
CA GLN A 73 1.65 -9.80 -11.53
C GLN A 73 2.36 -8.43 -11.46
N ALA A 74 1.62 -7.37 -11.10
CA ALA A 74 2.17 -6.03 -10.98
C ALA A 74 3.15 -5.94 -9.81
N GLU A 75 4.34 -5.36 -10.03
CA GLU A 75 5.38 -5.13 -9.01
C GLU A 75 5.71 -6.42 -8.22
N SER A 76 5.77 -7.57 -8.90
CA SER A 76 5.89 -8.87 -8.23
C SER A 76 7.22 -9.04 -7.48
N SER A 77 8.33 -8.47 -7.99
CA SER A 77 9.64 -8.46 -7.30
C SER A 77 9.60 -7.65 -6.02
N SER A 78 9.08 -6.42 -6.07
CA SER A 78 8.91 -5.54 -4.91
C SER A 78 8.05 -6.21 -3.83
N LYS A 79 6.94 -6.83 -4.22
CA LYS A 79 6.06 -7.54 -3.28
C LYS A 79 6.72 -8.76 -2.65
N LEU A 80 7.54 -9.48 -3.42
CA LEU A 80 8.31 -10.61 -2.88
C LEU A 80 9.27 -10.14 -1.79
N THR A 81 10.01 -9.06 -2.05
CA THR A 81 10.97 -8.49 -1.10
C THR A 81 10.28 -7.97 0.15
N ILE A 82 9.20 -7.19 -0.02
CA ILE A 82 8.36 -6.70 1.08
C ILE A 82 7.77 -7.86 1.88
N GLY A 83 7.26 -8.89 1.19
CA GLY A 83 6.70 -10.08 1.82
C GLY A 83 7.71 -10.84 2.67
N LYS A 84 8.94 -11.02 2.20
CA LYS A 84 10.04 -11.62 2.98
C LYS A 84 10.36 -10.79 4.23
N ALA A 85 10.50 -9.47 4.09
CA ALA A 85 10.75 -8.58 5.22
C ALA A 85 9.62 -8.63 6.27
N ALA A 86 8.37 -8.60 5.83
CA ALA A 86 7.20 -8.70 6.71
C ALA A 86 7.11 -10.05 7.41
N ALA A 87 7.41 -11.16 6.71
CA ALA A 87 7.45 -12.49 7.31
C ALA A 87 8.51 -12.60 8.42
N GLY A 88 9.62 -11.85 8.30
CA GLY A 88 10.66 -11.76 9.33
C GLY A 88 10.22 -11.06 10.63
N LEU A 89 9.12 -10.30 10.60
CA LEU A 89 8.55 -9.66 11.79
C LEU A 89 7.63 -10.62 12.59
N ILE A 90 7.31 -11.78 12.07
CA ILE A 90 6.42 -12.76 12.70
C ILE A 90 7.24 -13.78 13.50
N GLN A 91 6.81 -14.02 14.72
CA GLN A 91 7.44 -14.94 15.66
C GLN A 91 6.68 -16.26 15.75
N ASP A 92 7.34 -17.28 16.28
CA ASP A 92 6.69 -18.56 16.58
C ASP A 92 5.57 -18.35 17.60
N GLY A 93 4.39 -18.91 17.31
CA GLY A 93 3.24 -18.85 18.20
C GLY A 93 2.38 -17.57 18.09
N ASP A 94 2.77 -16.59 17.24
CA ASP A 94 1.95 -15.40 17.03
C ASP A 94 0.55 -15.75 16.52
N TYR A 95 -0.47 -15.04 17.04
CA TYR A 95 -1.77 -14.92 16.41
C TYR A 95 -1.73 -13.81 15.37
N ILE A 96 -2.09 -14.12 14.13
CA ILE A 96 -1.88 -13.24 12.99
C ILE A 96 -3.20 -13.04 12.23
N MET A 97 -3.51 -11.82 11.86
CA MET A 97 -4.56 -11.54 10.89
C MET A 97 -3.94 -11.12 9.56
N MET A 98 -4.46 -11.63 8.45
CA MET A 98 -3.96 -11.34 7.11
C MET A 98 -5.11 -10.96 6.17
N ASP A 99 -5.03 -9.80 5.53
CA ASP A 99 -6.01 -9.37 4.53
C ASP A 99 -5.83 -10.09 3.18
N ALA A 100 -6.68 -9.77 2.19
CA ALA A 100 -6.63 -10.38 0.86
C ALA A 100 -5.69 -9.64 -0.12
N SER A 101 -4.65 -9.00 0.38
CA SER A 101 -3.65 -8.31 -0.45
C SER A 101 -2.70 -9.29 -1.12
N THR A 102 -2.31 -8.99 -2.36
CA THR A 102 -1.28 -9.76 -3.07
C THR A 102 0.11 -9.60 -2.45
N THR A 103 0.39 -8.50 -1.77
CA THR A 103 1.65 -8.30 -1.03
C THR A 103 1.68 -9.16 0.24
N VAL A 104 0.54 -9.24 0.95
CA VAL A 104 0.39 -10.11 2.13
C VAL A 104 0.45 -11.60 1.74
N LEU A 105 -0.02 -11.98 0.54
CA LEU A 105 0.19 -13.34 0.02
C LEU A 105 1.68 -13.71 -0.06
N HIS A 106 2.53 -12.78 -0.49
CA HIS A 106 3.97 -13.02 -0.50
C HIS A 106 4.54 -13.18 0.92
N ALA A 107 4.03 -12.43 1.90
CA ALA A 107 4.40 -12.62 3.31
C ALA A 107 3.96 -13.99 3.82
N ALA A 108 2.72 -14.40 3.56
CA ALA A 108 2.22 -15.74 3.91
C ALA A 108 3.05 -16.86 3.25
N THR A 109 3.48 -16.66 2.00
CA THR A 109 4.34 -17.61 1.29
C THR A 109 5.72 -17.72 1.94
N ALA A 110 6.30 -16.59 2.36
CA ALA A 110 7.63 -16.52 2.97
C ALA A 110 7.64 -16.88 4.47
N LEU A 111 6.46 -17.03 5.10
CA LEU A 111 6.34 -17.30 6.52
C LEU A 111 7.11 -18.56 6.91
N SER A 112 8.07 -18.43 7.83
CA SER A 112 8.91 -19.53 8.33
C SER A 112 8.69 -19.83 9.81
N SER A 113 7.99 -18.96 10.53
CA SER A 113 7.59 -19.18 11.92
C SER A 113 6.60 -20.32 12.05
N LYS A 114 6.52 -20.91 13.23
CA LYS A 114 5.77 -22.15 13.53
C LYS A 114 4.74 -21.91 14.62
N ASN A 115 3.77 -22.83 14.68
CA ASN A 115 2.71 -22.81 15.68
C ASN A 115 1.85 -21.51 15.66
N ASN A 116 1.82 -20.84 14.50
CA ASN A 116 1.02 -19.64 14.32
C ASN A 116 -0.46 -19.98 14.14
N VAL A 117 -1.31 -19.06 14.57
CA VAL A 117 -2.74 -19.08 14.26
C VAL A 117 -3.03 -17.93 13.33
N VAL A 118 -3.61 -18.19 12.17
CA VAL A 118 -3.87 -17.17 11.16
C VAL A 118 -5.37 -17.02 10.92
N VAL A 119 -5.87 -15.80 11.03
CA VAL A 119 -7.24 -15.41 10.64
C VAL A 119 -7.13 -14.65 9.31
N THR A 120 -7.88 -15.05 8.30
CA THR A 120 -7.81 -14.38 6.99
C THR A 120 -9.15 -14.29 6.27
N SER A 121 -9.33 -13.22 5.50
CA SER A 121 -10.41 -13.07 4.52
C SER A 121 -10.02 -13.58 3.12
N SER A 122 -8.79 -14.03 2.91
CA SER A 122 -8.24 -14.43 1.61
C SER A 122 -8.31 -15.93 1.41
N ILE A 123 -8.97 -16.38 0.34
CA ILE A 123 -8.96 -17.80 -0.04
C ILE A 123 -7.56 -18.25 -0.52
N GLU A 124 -6.80 -17.36 -1.14
CA GLU A 124 -5.46 -17.67 -1.64
C GLU A 124 -4.45 -17.83 -0.52
N ILE A 125 -4.49 -16.95 0.48
CA ILE A 125 -3.64 -17.04 1.68
C ILE A 125 -3.97 -18.31 2.44
N ALA A 126 -5.27 -18.60 2.65
CA ALA A 126 -5.68 -19.84 3.29
C ALA A 126 -5.14 -21.05 2.53
N ALA A 127 -5.28 -21.10 1.19
CA ALA A 127 -4.79 -22.21 0.37
C ALA A 127 -3.26 -22.39 0.45
N ILE A 128 -2.48 -21.30 0.47
CA ILE A 128 -1.02 -21.38 0.61
C ILE A 128 -0.62 -21.89 1.99
N LEU A 129 -1.27 -21.40 3.04
CA LEU A 129 -0.95 -21.78 4.41
C LEU A 129 -1.27 -23.25 4.72
N THR A 130 -2.19 -23.91 3.98
CA THR A 130 -2.43 -25.35 4.14
C THR A 130 -1.16 -26.21 3.86
N ARG A 131 -0.19 -25.65 3.18
CA ARG A 131 1.10 -26.31 2.90
C ARG A 131 2.16 -26.08 3.98
N LYS A 132 1.83 -25.26 4.99
CA LYS A 132 2.70 -24.95 6.13
C LYS A 132 2.32 -25.85 7.30
N ASP A 133 3.27 -26.67 7.73
CA ASP A 133 3.07 -27.48 8.92
C ASP A 133 2.92 -26.59 10.17
N GLN A 134 2.08 -27.01 11.11
CA GLN A 134 1.92 -26.35 12.41
C GLN A 134 1.29 -24.93 12.33
N THR A 135 0.48 -24.64 11.32
CA THR A 135 -0.31 -23.42 11.23
C THR A 135 -1.79 -23.74 11.33
N THR A 136 -2.49 -23.13 12.28
CA THR A 136 -3.96 -23.19 12.36
C THR A 136 -4.56 -22.06 11.56
N ILE A 137 -5.53 -22.34 10.72
CA ILE A 137 -6.11 -21.35 9.80
C ILE A 137 -7.59 -21.17 10.08
N HIS A 138 -8.00 -19.93 10.36
CA HIS A 138 -9.37 -19.49 10.45
C HIS A 138 -9.71 -18.65 9.22
N ILE A 139 -10.68 -19.07 8.43
CA ILE A 139 -11.19 -18.31 7.28
C ILE A 139 -12.44 -17.56 7.73
N LEU A 140 -12.48 -16.23 7.49
CA LEU A 140 -13.68 -15.43 7.71
C LEU A 140 -14.80 -15.91 6.78
N GLY A 141 -16.01 -16.02 7.32
CA GLY A 141 -17.21 -16.33 6.54
C GLY A 141 -17.86 -15.07 5.98
N GLY A 142 -18.58 -15.20 4.88
CA GLY A 142 -19.27 -14.08 4.25
C GLY A 142 -19.52 -14.27 2.77
N VAL A 143 -19.47 -13.20 2.00
CA VAL A 143 -19.61 -13.22 0.54
C VAL A 143 -18.23 -13.24 -0.10
N LEU A 144 -17.99 -14.17 -1.00
CA LEU A 144 -16.74 -14.22 -1.76
C LEU A 144 -16.79 -13.25 -2.94
N ASP A 145 -15.85 -12.33 -2.99
CA ASP A 145 -15.58 -11.52 -4.18
C ASP A 145 -14.64 -12.28 -5.13
N ASN A 146 -15.21 -12.75 -6.23
CA ASN A 146 -14.45 -13.49 -7.25
C ASN A 146 -13.41 -12.64 -7.97
N LYS A 147 -13.54 -11.30 -7.96
CA LYS A 147 -12.60 -10.37 -8.61
C LYS A 147 -11.36 -10.14 -7.75
N HIS A 148 -11.55 -10.14 -6.43
CA HIS A 148 -10.50 -9.82 -5.48
C HIS A 148 -10.05 -11.00 -4.62
N HIS A 149 -10.68 -12.19 -4.76
CA HIS A 149 -10.42 -13.43 -4.00
C HIS A 149 -10.49 -13.22 -2.49
N SER A 150 -11.41 -12.34 -2.06
CA SER A 150 -11.59 -11.96 -0.67
C SER A 150 -13.01 -12.23 -0.19
N VAL A 151 -13.14 -12.60 1.07
CA VAL A 151 -14.45 -12.71 1.75
C VAL A 151 -14.74 -11.38 2.43
N TYR A 152 -15.96 -10.86 2.22
CA TYR A 152 -16.42 -9.57 2.75
C TYR A 152 -17.85 -9.62 3.24
N GLY A 153 -18.37 -8.47 3.71
CA GLY A 153 -19.74 -8.27 4.13
C GLY A 153 -19.93 -8.32 5.65
N ALA A 154 -21.17 -8.05 6.09
CA ALA A 154 -21.51 -7.91 7.51
C ALA A 154 -21.11 -9.15 8.34
N LYS A 155 -21.24 -10.35 7.77
CA LYS A 155 -20.88 -11.59 8.47
C LYS A 155 -19.38 -11.70 8.73
N ALA A 156 -18.53 -11.26 7.77
CA ALA A 156 -17.07 -11.24 7.96
C ALA A 156 -16.70 -10.27 9.09
N ILE A 157 -17.33 -9.10 9.13
CA ILE A 157 -17.09 -8.10 10.19
C ILE A 157 -17.60 -8.62 11.54
N GLU A 158 -18.76 -9.25 11.59
CA GLU A 158 -19.30 -9.84 12.83
C GLU A 158 -18.37 -10.90 13.42
N MET A 159 -17.81 -11.78 12.56
CA MET A 159 -16.86 -12.80 13.00
C MET A 159 -15.57 -12.23 13.59
N LEU A 160 -15.12 -11.05 13.14
CA LEU A 160 -13.91 -10.42 13.68
C LEU A 160 -14.02 -10.10 15.17
N ASN A 161 -15.24 -9.87 15.70
CA ASN A 161 -15.45 -9.62 17.13
C ASN A 161 -15.05 -10.81 18.03
N ASP A 162 -14.94 -12.01 17.45
CA ASP A 162 -14.56 -13.23 18.19
C ASP A 162 -13.04 -13.42 18.25
N TYR A 163 -12.26 -12.57 17.56
CA TYR A 163 -10.81 -12.69 17.44
C TYR A 163 -10.10 -11.47 18.02
N HIS A 164 -8.93 -11.70 18.59
CA HIS A 164 -7.93 -10.68 18.89
C HIS A 164 -6.57 -11.28 18.56
N VAL A 165 -5.72 -10.53 17.87
CA VAL A 165 -4.45 -11.04 17.35
C VAL A 165 -3.28 -10.14 17.74
N ASP A 166 -2.08 -10.72 17.82
CA ASP A 166 -0.84 -9.97 18.09
C ASP A 166 -0.51 -9.04 16.92
N LYS A 167 -0.67 -9.52 15.69
CA LYS A 167 -0.26 -8.78 14.49
C LYS A 167 -1.29 -8.88 13.36
N LEU A 168 -1.51 -7.75 12.71
CA LEU A 168 -2.27 -7.66 11.47
C LEU A 168 -1.35 -7.26 10.32
N LEU A 169 -1.31 -8.06 9.27
CA LEU A 169 -0.68 -7.73 8.00
C LEU A 169 -1.76 -7.30 7.01
N ILE A 170 -1.66 -6.09 6.51
CA ILE A 170 -2.55 -5.56 5.47
C ILE A 170 -1.78 -4.96 4.31
N GLY A 171 -2.35 -5.09 3.12
CA GLY A 171 -1.93 -4.27 1.99
C GLY A 171 -2.72 -2.97 1.90
N THR A 172 -2.39 -2.16 0.91
CA THR A 172 -3.17 -0.97 0.60
C THR A 172 -3.27 -0.76 -0.91
N CYS A 173 -4.34 -0.10 -1.34
CA CYS A 173 -4.52 0.29 -2.73
C CYS A 173 -3.93 1.67 -3.03
N GLY A 174 -3.83 2.54 -2.02
CA GLY A 174 -3.23 3.86 -2.15
C GLY A 174 -2.87 4.49 -0.82
N ILE A 175 -1.78 5.26 -0.83
CA ILE A 175 -1.25 6.01 0.30
C ILE A 175 -1.05 7.45 -0.13
N THR A 176 -1.59 8.38 0.64
CA THR A 176 -1.34 9.82 0.54
C THR A 176 -0.99 10.35 1.91
N GLU A 177 -0.70 11.64 2.01
CA GLU A 177 -0.48 12.32 3.29
C GLU A 177 -1.67 12.25 4.25
N GLU A 178 -2.85 11.87 3.77
CA GLU A 178 -4.06 11.68 4.58
C GLU A 178 -4.22 10.25 5.12
N GLY A 179 -3.30 9.33 4.77
CA GLY A 179 -3.31 7.93 5.16
C GLY A 179 -3.67 6.99 4.02
N LEU A 180 -4.30 5.86 4.36
CA LEU A 180 -4.64 4.79 3.44
C LEU A 180 -5.99 5.01 2.78
N SER A 181 -6.12 4.54 1.53
CA SER A 181 -7.37 4.60 0.76
C SER A 181 -7.66 3.33 -0.02
N ALA A 182 -8.94 3.04 -0.22
CA ALA A 182 -9.48 1.86 -0.90
C ALA A 182 -10.49 2.25 -1.99
N PRO A 183 -10.79 1.36 -2.95
CA PRO A 183 -11.69 1.66 -4.05
C PRO A 183 -13.16 1.75 -3.63
N ASN A 184 -13.55 1.10 -2.54
CA ASN A 184 -14.95 1.00 -2.07
C ASN A 184 -15.05 1.01 -0.53
N GLU A 185 -16.27 1.10 -0.04
CA GLU A 185 -16.59 1.14 1.39
C GLU A 185 -16.39 -0.23 2.07
N GLU A 186 -16.77 -1.29 1.40
CA GLU A 186 -16.76 -2.65 1.96
C GLU A 186 -15.34 -3.06 2.35
N ASP A 187 -14.36 -2.83 1.47
CA ASP A 187 -12.95 -3.09 1.78
C ASP A 187 -12.48 -2.24 2.95
N SER A 188 -12.89 -0.96 2.98
CA SER A 188 -12.50 -0.03 4.05
C SER A 188 -13.08 -0.42 5.40
N TYR A 189 -14.33 -0.86 5.45
CA TYR A 189 -14.97 -1.30 6.69
C TYR A 189 -14.35 -2.57 7.22
N LEU A 190 -14.08 -3.55 6.35
CA LEU A 190 -13.44 -4.79 6.75
C LEU A 190 -12.03 -4.55 7.30
N VAL A 191 -11.22 -3.76 6.61
CA VAL A 191 -9.85 -3.44 7.05
C VAL A 191 -9.87 -2.69 8.39
N ARG A 192 -10.75 -1.69 8.56
CA ARG A 192 -10.89 -1.00 9.86
C ARG A 192 -11.29 -1.94 10.98
N ALA A 193 -12.22 -2.87 10.72
CA ALA A 193 -12.59 -3.86 11.71
C ALA A 193 -11.42 -4.78 12.07
N MET A 194 -10.62 -5.22 11.09
CA MET A 194 -9.39 -5.98 11.34
C MET A 194 -8.42 -5.21 12.24
N MET A 195 -8.20 -3.92 11.97
CA MET A 195 -7.28 -3.06 12.73
C MET A 195 -7.71 -2.91 14.21
N GLN A 196 -9.01 -2.89 14.48
CA GLN A 196 -9.54 -2.81 15.86
C GLN A 196 -9.29 -4.06 16.71
N HIS A 197 -8.96 -5.17 16.07
CA HIS A 197 -8.77 -6.47 16.72
C HIS A 197 -7.30 -6.97 16.64
N ALA A 198 -6.35 -6.05 16.48
CA ALA A 198 -4.93 -6.36 16.45
C ALA A 198 -4.15 -5.43 17.38
N ASP A 199 -3.15 -5.97 18.06
CA ASP A 199 -2.26 -5.19 18.91
C ASP A 199 -1.24 -4.39 18.09
N GLN A 200 -0.83 -4.91 16.92
CA GLN A 200 0.12 -4.26 16.03
C GLN A 200 -0.36 -4.33 14.58
N VAL A 201 -0.42 -3.20 13.91
CA VAL A 201 -0.84 -3.06 12.51
C VAL A 201 0.37 -2.84 11.62
N ILE A 202 0.62 -3.78 10.72
CA ILE A 202 1.74 -3.78 9.75
C ILE A 202 1.19 -3.60 8.34
N VAL A 203 1.49 -2.46 7.73
CA VAL A 203 1.09 -2.13 6.36
C VAL A 203 2.19 -2.51 5.39
N LEU A 204 1.85 -3.27 4.36
CA LEU A 204 2.75 -3.69 3.29
C LEU A 204 2.41 -2.93 2.00
N ALA A 205 3.33 -2.08 1.53
CA ALA A 205 3.08 -1.23 0.38
C ALA A 205 4.31 -1.08 -0.51
N ASP A 206 4.21 -1.48 -1.78
CA ASP A 206 5.22 -1.17 -2.78
C ASP A 206 5.15 0.32 -3.18
N HIS A 207 6.25 0.84 -3.76
CA HIS A 207 6.39 2.23 -4.17
C HIS A 207 5.24 2.73 -5.05
N SER A 208 4.58 1.85 -5.81
CA SER A 208 3.49 2.24 -6.70
C SER A 208 2.21 2.67 -5.97
N LYS A 209 2.11 2.47 -4.66
CA LYS A 209 0.94 2.83 -3.86
C LYS A 209 0.98 4.28 -3.37
N PHE A 210 2.16 4.86 -3.27
CA PHE A 210 2.33 6.23 -2.81
C PHE A 210 1.85 7.25 -3.83
N GLY A 211 1.30 8.35 -3.35
CA GLY A 211 0.68 9.40 -4.18
C GLY A 211 -0.65 9.02 -4.81
N LYS A 212 -1.16 7.80 -4.56
CA LYS A 212 -2.47 7.36 -5.06
C LYS A 212 -3.55 7.59 -4.02
N ARG A 213 -4.58 8.34 -4.41
CA ARG A 213 -5.82 8.50 -3.65
C ARG A 213 -6.94 7.72 -4.33
N LEU A 214 -7.64 6.88 -3.58
CA LEU A 214 -8.82 6.17 -4.03
C LEU A 214 -10.08 6.79 -3.44
N PHE A 215 -11.24 6.25 -3.82
CA PHE A 215 -12.54 6.83 -3.50
C PHE A 215 -12.82 6.92 -2.00
N HIS A 216 -12.47 5.88 -1.25
CA HIS A 216 -12.81 5.78 0.17
C HIS A 216 -11.56 5.81 1.05
N ARG A 217 -11.55 6.68 2.07
CA ARG A 217 -10.48 6.71 3.07
C ARG A 217 -10.61 5.51 4.01
N VAL A 218 -9.51 4.81 4.23
CA VAL A 218 -9.46 3.72 5.22
C VAL A 218 -9.16 4.29 6.61
N VAL A 219 -7.93 4.74 6.84
CA VAL A 219 -7.44 5.29 8.12
C VAL A 219 -6.36 6.34 7.90
N GLY A 220 -6.06 7.13 8.92
CA GLY A 220 -4.83 7.94 9.02
C GLY A 220 -3.63 7.09 9.46
N PHE A 221 -2.47 7.72 9.57
CA PHE A 221 -1.24 7.04 9.99
C PHE A 221 -1.22 6.70 11.51
N ASP A 222 -2.02 7.37 12.29
CA ASP A 222 -2.21 7.13 13.73
C ASP A 222 -2.76 5.73 14.09
N SER A 223 -3.21 5.00 13.09
CA SER A 223 -3.70 3.61 13.25
C SER A 223 -2.73 2.57 12.68
N ILE A 224 -1.48 2.94 12.43
CA ILE A 224 -0.45 2.09 11.81
C ILE A 224 0.77 2.09 12.71
N ASP A 225 1.31 0.92 13.00
CA ASP A 225 2.52 0.78 13.79
C ASP A 225 3.77 0.63 12.91
N ILE A 226 3.67 -0.17 11.87
CA ILE A 226 4.80 -0.45 10.95
C ILE A 226 4.36 -0.30 9.50
N LEU A 227 5.20 0.36 8.70
CA LEU A 227 5.11 0.36 7.23
C LEU A 227 6.31 -0.36 6.65
N VAL A 228 6.08 -1.44 5.90
CA VAL A 228 7.11 -2.15 5.13
C VAL A 228 7.00 -1.74 3.66
N THR A 229 8.09 -1.21 3.09
CA THR A 229 8.14 -0.73 1.70
C THR A 229 9.47 -1.05 1.03
N ASP A 230 9.50 -1.02 -0.31
CA ASP A 230 10.64 -1.41 -1.14
C ASP A 230 11.57 -0.26 -1.52
N GLN A 231 11.13 1.00 -1.43
CA GLN A 231 11.89 2.16 -1.86
C GLN A 231 11.86 3.28 -0.83
N ALA A 232 12.88 4.15 -0.91
CA ALA A 232 12.94 5.35 -0.08
C ALA A 232 11.73 6.26 -0.33
N LEU A 233 11.14 6.72 0.75
CA LEU A 233 9.97 7.62 0.74
C LEU A 233 10.41 9.06 0.50
N SER A 234 9.49 9.89 -0.01
CA SER A 234 9.72 11.33 -0.04
C SER A 234 9.95 11.89 1.36
N PRO A 235 10.76 12.96 1.51
CA PRO A 235 11.00 13.57 2.83
C PRO A 235 9.70 13.92 3.56
N GLU A 236 8.71 14.47 2.84
CA GLU A 236 7.41 14.86 3.40
C GLU A 236 6.61 13.65 3.90
N MET A 237 6.60 12.56 3.14
CA MET A 237 5.90 11.33 3.54
C MET A 237 6.57 10.70 4.76
N LYS A 238 7.91 10.66 4.76
CA LYS A 238 8.70 10.13 5.87
C LYS A 238 8.46 10.94 7.15
N GLU A 239 8.48 12.26 7.07
CA GLU A 239 8.21 13.15 8.20
C GLU A 239 6.82 12.91 8.80
N LYS A 240 5.79 12.77 7.96
CA LYS A 240 4.43 12.50 8.42
C LYS A 240 4.28 11.14 9.10
N LEU A 241 4.86 10.09 8.55
CA LEU A 241 4.85 8.76 9.17
C LEU A 241 5.54 8.77 10.52
N LEU A 242 6.73 9.39 10.62
CA LEU A 242 7.46 9.52 11.88
C LEU A 242 6.73 10.39 12.91
N ALA A 243 6.04 11.46 12.48
CA ALA A 243 5.21 12.28 13.35
C ALA A 243 3.99 11.53 13.92
N SER A 244 3.55 10.46 13.24
CA SER A 244 2.52 9.55 13.72
C SER A 244 3.10 8.29 14.39
N GLU A 245 4.39 8.31 14.75
CA GLU A 245 5.10 7.20 15.42
C GLU A 245 5.15 5.89 14.62
N VAL A 246 4.97 5.95 13.28
CA VAL A 246 5.05 4.77 12.40
C VAL A 246 6.51 4.37 12.20
N GLU A 247 6.85 3.13 12.52
CA GLU A 247 8.14 2.53 12.18
C GLU A 247 8.19 2.24 10.66
N ILE A 248 9.28 2.63 10.00
CA ILE A 248 9.46 2.40 8.56
C ILE A 248 10.53 1.33 8.36
N VAL A 249 10.12 0.19 7.80
CA VAL A 249 11.02 -0.91 7.43
C VAL A 249 11.21 -0.89 5.93
N TYR A 250 12.44 -0.66 5.47
CA TYR A 250 12.81 -0.80 4.07
C TYR A 250 13.21 -2.23 3.78
N ALA A 251 12.46 -2.86 2.88
CA ALA A 251 12.76 -4.22 2.44
C ALA A 251 13.95 -4.19 1.47
N GLU A 252 15.07 -4.77 1.89
CA GLU A 252 16.26 -4.88 1.05
C GLU A 252 16.08 -6.02 0.05
N GLY A 253 16.37 -5.76 -1.23
CA GLY A 253 16.48 -6.83 -2.23
C GLY A 253 17.65 -7.75 -1.87
N ASP A 254 17.53 -9.04 -2.18
CA ASP A 254 18.69 -9.92 -2.18
C ASP A 254 19.64 -9.38 -3.27
N ASP A 255 20.52 -8.44 -2.93
CA ASP A 255 21.66 -8.12 -3.77
C ASP A 255 22.49 -9.41 -3.84
N LEU A 256 22.42 -10.08 -4.99
CA LEU A 256 23.33 -11.15 -5.34
C LEU A 256 24.73 -10.55 -5.30
N HIS A 257 25.40 -10.69 -4.18
CA HIS A 257 26.83 -10.53 -4.10
C HIS A 257 27.43 -11.69 -4.91
N ASP A 258 27.71 -11.43 -6.20
CA ASP A 258 28.69 -12.14 -6.97
C ASP A 258 30.10 -11.59 -6.70
#